data_7f7328299ea24e4d719b0daedf2c3c38
#
_entry.id   7f7328299ea24e4d719b0daedf2c3c38
#
_cell.length_a   1.000
_cell.length_b   1.000
_cell.length_c   1.000
_cell.angle_alpha   90.00
_cell.angle_beta   90.00
_cell.angle_gamma   90.00
#
_symmetry.space_group_name_H-M   'P 1'
#
loop_
_entity.id
_entity.type
_entity.pdbx_description
1 polymer ?
#
loop_
_entity_poly.entity_id
_entity_poly.type
_entity_poly.pdbx_seq_one_letter_code
_entity_poly.pdbx_strand_id
1 'polypeptide(L)'
;MSKKVLCLSLSELEAGICSLKKEKIGILGGSFNPVHNGHLLLAETARKEVGLHRILFLPTGRPYHKDRTALLPFFIRVKMLELALEESLPSSPYFYSTMEGERGGDSYTYDSLLLLRKAFPKASFYFILGTDEYFTLASWHEIHALGKLCTFLVANRNDAVAQSVLKEWERKWKAMYGL
;
A
#
# COMPACT_ATOMS: atom_id res chain seq x y z
N MET A 1 24.68 15.08 -2.71
CA MET A 1 24.64 13.63 -2.37
C MET A 1 23.20 13.17 -2.46
N SER A 2 22.87 12.30 -3.42
CA SER A 2 21.53 11.71 -3.51
C SER A 2 21.27 10.88 -2.24
N LYS A 3 20.20 11.19 -1.51
CA LYS A 3 19.82 10.40 -0.33
C LYS A 3 19.07 9.19 -0.86
N LYS A 4 19.66 8.03 -0.73
CA LYS A 4 19.06 6.77 -1.13
C LYS A 4 17.80 6.51 -0.32
N VAL A 5 16.70 6.15 -1.01
CA VAL A 5 15.44 5.75 -0.37
C VAL A 5 15.63 4.37 0.27
N LEU A 6 15.10 4.20 1.49
CA LEU A 6 15.17 2.92 2.20
C LEU A 6 14.35 1.85 1.47
N CYS A 7 14.98 0.73 1.15
CA CYS A 7 14.33 -0.50 0.71
C CYS A 7 14.27 -1.49 1.89
N LEU A 8 13.16 -2.18 2.05
CA LEU A 8 13.03 -3.31 2.97
C LEU A 8 12.80 -4.59 2.17
N SER A 9 13.74 -5.52 2.27
CA SER A 9 13.65 -6.85 1.67
C SER A 9 12.73 -7.79 2.46
N LEU A 10 12.34 -8.91 1.85
CA LEU A 10 11.60 -9.97 2.53
C LEU A 10 12.37 -10.50 3.74
N SER A 11 13.68 -10.77 3.60
CA SER A 11 14.51 -11.30 4.67
C SER A 11 14.60 -10.36 5.88
N GLU A 12 14.66 -9.04 5.67
CA GLU A 12 14.66 -8.06 6.75
C GLU A 12 13.31 -8.05 7.50
N LEU A 13 12.20 -8.20 6.77
CA LEU A 13 10.87 -8.28 7.38
C LEU A 13 10.66 -9.60 8.14
N GLU A 14 11.13 -10.72 7.59
CA GLU A 14 11.06 -12.04 8.22
C GLU A 14 11.94 -12.17 9.45
N ALA A 15 13.11 -11.53 9.45
CA ALA A 15 13.99 -11.44 10.61
C ALA A 15 13.31 -10.76 11.81
N GLY A 16 12.20 -10.05 11.55
CA GLY A 16 11.35 -9.46 12.57
C GLY A 16 11.67 -7.99 12.77
N ILE A 17 11.68 -7.52 13.97
CA ILE A 17 11.56 -6.14 14.41
C ILE A 17 12.43 -5.14 13.63
N CYS A 18 11.84 -4.44 12.65
CA CYS A 18 12.43 -3.30 11.96
C CYS A 18 12.28 -2.00 12.78
N SER A 19 11.24 -1.90 13.60
CA SER A 19 11.02 -0.77 14.49
C SER A 19 10.08 -1.13 15.65
N LEU A 20 10.44 -0.71 16.86
CA LEU A 20 9.61 -0.77 18.07
C LEU A 20 8.86 0.54 18.33
N LYS A 21 8.99 1.53 17.46
CA LYS A 21 8.33 2.82 17.62
C LYS A 21 6.81 2.69 17.38
N LYS A 22 6.04 3.45 18.14
CA LYS A 22 4.62 3.62 17.89
C LYS A 22 4.45 4.62 16.76
N GLU A 23 4.24 4.11 15.55
CA GLU A 23 4.17 4.90 14.32
C GLU A 23 2.85 4.67 13.59
N LYS A 24 2.38 5.71 12.87
CA LYS A 24 1.33 5.58 11.86
C LYS A 24 2.01 5.40 10.51
N ILE A 25 1.86 4.24 9.89
CA ILE A 25 2.47 3.91 8.59
C ILE A 25 1.38 3.77 7.54
N GLY A 26 1.41 4.64 6.53
CA GLY A 26 0.60 4.47 5.32
C GLY A 26 1.22 3.44 4.40
N ILE A 27 0.41 2.60 3.80
CA ILE A 27 0.83 1.59 2.82
C ILE A 27 0.13 1.91 1.51
N LEU A 28 0.88 2.26 0.49
CA LEU A 28 0.38 2.42 -0.87
C LEU A 28 0.79 1.21 -1.70
N GLY A 29 -0.15 0.27 -1.87
CA GLY A 29 0.00 -0.87 -2.75
C GLY A 29 -0.25 -0.51 -4.21
N GLY A 30 0.38 -1.21 -5.13
CA GLY A 30 0.12 -1.01 -6.55
C GLY A 30 1.06 -1.77 -7.46
N SER A 31 0.65 -1.93 -8.70
CA SER A 31 1.52 -2.54 -9.73
C SER A 31 2.70 -1.64 -10.10
N PHE A 32 2.53 -0.31 -9.99
CA PHE A 32 3.50 0.72 -10.42
C PHE A 32 4.06 0.44 -11.83
N ASN A 33 3.17 0.30 -12.80
CA ASN A 33 3.48 -0.13 -14.17
C ASN A 33 3.05 0.90 -15.24
N PRO A 34 3.67 2.09 -15.31
CA PRO A 34 4.71 2.62 -14.42
C PRO A 34 4.15 3.29 -13.15
N VAL A 35 5.05 3.65 -12.23
CA VAL A 35 4.77 4.67 -11.22
C VAL A 35 4.57 6.03 -11.92
N HIS A 36 3.69 6.87 -11.38
CA HIS A 36 3.41 8.21 -11.94
C HIS A 36 3.05 9.22 -10.83
N ASN A 37 3.01 10.49 -11.17
CA ASN A 37 2.77 11.59 -10.22
C ASN A 37 1.50 11.41 -9.38
N GLY A 38 0.45 10.77 -9.94
CA GLY A 38 -0.77 10.46 -9.19
C GLY A 38 -0.53 9.55 -7.98
N HIS A 39 0.39 8.58 -8.07
CA HIS A 39 0.78 7.75 -6.94
C HIS A 39 1.51 8.56 -5.86
N LEU A 40 2.46 9.42 -6.29
CA LEU A 40 3.24 10.24 -5.38
C LEU A 40 2.39 11.29 -4.67
N LEU A 41 1.49 11.94 -5.42
CA LEU A 41 0.55 12.92 -4.87
C LEU A 41 -0.41 12.26 -3.89
N LEU A 42 -0.95 11.08 -4.22
CA LEU A 42 -1.83 10.32 -3.33
C LEU A 42 -1.14 9.98 -2.00
N ALA A 43 0.10 9.49 -2.08
CA ALA A 43 0.90 9.16 -0.89
C ALA A 43 1.12 10.39 -0.01
N GLU A 44 1.52 11.51 -0.61
CA GLU A 44 1.81 12.75 0.12
C GLU A 44 0.54 13.38 0.72
N THR A 45 -0.58 13.36 -0.02
CA THR A 45 -1.87 13.86 0.47
C THR A 45 -2.33 13.04 1.67
N ALA A 46 -2.35 11.71 1.56
CA ALA A 46 -2.72 10.83 2.67
C ALA A 46 -1.82 11.05 3.89
N ARG A 47 -0.50 11.21 3.65
CA ARG A 47 0.46 11.46 4.73
C ARG A 47 0.12 12.73 5.50
N LYS A 48 -0.14 13.82 4.80
CA LYS A 48 -0.42 15.14 5.42
C LYS A 48 -1.78 15.16 6.12
N GLU A 49 -2.82 14.70 5.45
CA GLU A 49 -4.19 14.79 5.98
C GLU A 49 -4.42 13.89 7.19
N VAL A 50 -3.81 12.71 7.24
CA VAL A 50 -3.98 11.75 8.34
C VAL A 50 -2.87 11.87 9.40
N GLY A 51 -1.83 12.64 9.10
CA GLY A 51 -0.67 12.77 9.98
C GLY A 51 0.12 11.47 10.06
N LEU A 52 0.34 10.81 8.92
CA LEU A 52 1.13 9.59 8.87
C LEU A 52 2.61 9.92 9.04
N HIS A 53 3.29 9.14 9.86
CA HIS A 53 4.71 9.33 10.13
C HIS A 53 5.57 8.86 8.97
N ARG A 54 5.16 7.77 8.30
CA ARG A 54 5.89 7.16 7.18
C ARG A 54 4.92 6.63 6.13
N ILE A 55 5.41 6.53 4.89
CA ILE A 55 4.70 5.87 3.78
C ILE A 55 5.57 4.75 3.23
N LEU A 56 5.01 3.55 3.22
CA LEU A 56 5.54 2.38 2.53
C LEU A 56 4.91 2.26 1.14
N PHE A 57 5.71 2.31 0.10
CA PHE A 57 5.31 1.88 -1.23
C PHE A 57 5.50 0.37 -1.35
N LEU A 58 4.44 -0.34 -1.71
CA LEU A 58 4.44 -1.80 -1.79
C LEU A 58 4.13 -2.25 -3.23
N PRO A 59 5.17 -2.41 -4.08
CA PRO A 59 5.01 -2.93 -5.43
C PRO A 59 4.45 -4.35 -5.42
N THR A 60 3.32 -4.55 -6.09
CA THR A 60 2.70 -5.88 -6.21
C THR A 60 3.61 -6.81 -6.99
N GLY A 61 3.99 -7.93 -6.39
CA GLY A 61 4.83 -8.94 -7.03
C GLY A 61 4.11 -9.55 -8.22
N ARG A 62 3.07 -10.33 -7.94
CA ARG A 62 2.22 -11.01 -8.92
C ARG A 62 0.75 -10.73 -8.61
N PRO A 63 0.12 -9.73 -9.28
CA PRO A 63 -1.29 -9.43 -9.05
C PRO A 63 -2.18 -10.60 -9.50
N TYR A 64 -3.10 -11.03 -8.64
CA TYR A 64 -3.98 -12.16 -8.93
C TYR A 64 -5.23 -11.78 -9.72
N HIS A 65 -5.65 -10.49 -9.69
CA HIS A 65 -6.86 -10.03 -10.39
C HIS A 65 -6.59 -9.22 -11.67
N LYS A 66 -5.34 -9.00 -12.06
CA LYS A 66 -5.03 -8.15 -13.23
C LYS A 66 -4.51 -8.99 -14.38
N ASP A 67 -4.85 -8.58 -15.60
CA ASP A 67 -4.18 -9.10 -16.79
C ASP A 67 -2.68 -8.83 -16.67
N ARG A 68 -1.90 -9.89 -16.85
CA ARG A 68 -0.44 -9.88 -16.69
C ARG A 68 0.30 -9.67 -18.00
N THR A 69 -0.40 -9.69 -19.12
CA THR A 69 0.21 -9.64 -20.46
C THR A 69 0.98 -8.34 -20.71
N ALA A 70 0.49 -7.22 -20.13
CA ALA A 70 1.13 -5.91 -20.25
C ALA A 70 1.96 -5.52 -19.00
N LEU A 71 2.15 -6.44 -18.04
CA LEU A 71 2.87 -6.13 -16.82
C LEU A 71 4.38 -6.27 -17.03
N LEU A 72 5.11 -5.19 -16.83
CA LEU A 72 6.58 -5.21 -16.86
C LEU A 72 7.15 -6.10 -15.75
N PRO A 73 8.34 -6.68 -15.94
CA PRO A 73 9.03 -7.46 -14.91
C PRO A 73 9.12 -6.70 -13.59
N PHE A 74 8.99 -7.42 -12.48
CA PHE A 74 8.95 -6.83 -11.13
C PHE A 74 10.14 -5.91 -10.85
N PHE A 75 11.35 -6.34 -11.17
CA PHE A 75 12.56 -5.55 -10.94
C PHE A 75 12.58 -4.22 -11.72
N ILE A 76 12.01 -4.18 -12.95
CA ILE A 76 11.87 -2.94 -13.73
C ILE A 76 10.91 -1.98 -13.03
N ARG A 77 9.75 -2.48 -12.55
CA ARG A 77 8.77 -1.66 -11.84
C ARG A 77 9.32 -1.11 -10.52
N VAL A 78 10.06 -1.93 -9.78
CA VAL A 78 10.78 -1.50 -8.57
C VAL A 78 11.81 -0.43 -8.89
N LYS A 79 12.59 -0.60 -9.96
CA LYS A 79 13.61 0.39 -10.34
C LYS A 79 13.01 1.74 -10.74
N MET A 80 11.90 1.72 -11.48
CA MET A 80 11.16 2.94 -11.80
C MET A 80 10.63 3.62 -10.53
N LEU A 81 10.09 2.85 -9.57
CA LEU A 81 9.62 3.38 -8.30
C LEU A 81 10.76 4.00 -7.48
N GLU A 82 11.89 3.30 -7.37
CA GLU A 82 13.08 3.81 -6.67
C GLU A 82 13.51 5.16 -7.22
N LEU A 83 13.69 5.27 -8.55
CA LEU A 83 14.08 6.51 -9.21
C LEU A 83 13.07 7.64 -8.97
N ALA A 84 11.77 7.35 -9.09
CA ALA A 84 10.72 8.34 -8.86
C ALA A 84 10.71 8.85 -7.40
N LEU A 85 10.94 7.96 -6.44
CA LEU A 85 11.03 8.33 -5.02
C LEU A 85 12.29 9.17 -4.73
N GLU A 86 13.43 8.81 -5.30
CA GLU A 86 14.69 9.55 -5.15
C GLU A 86 14.60 10.95 -5.74
N GLU A 87 13.91 11.11 -6.87
CA GLU A 87 13.75 12.40 -7.54
C GLU A 87 12.71 13.29 -6.86
N SER A 88 11.54 12.73 -6.58
CA SER A 88 10.36 13.51 -6.17
C SER A 88 10.16 13.59 -4.66
N LEU A 89 10.61 12.57 -3.93
CA LEU A 89 10.41 12.43 -2.48
C LEU A 89 11.72 12.01 -1.79
N PRO A 90 12.80 12.77 -1.91
CA PRO A 90 14.18 12.33 -1.67
C PRO A 90 14.57 12.13 -0.20
N SER A 91 13.70 11.72 0.67
CA SER A 91 14.11 11.37 2.05
C SER A 91 12.99 10.71 2.85
N SER A 92 13.34 10.17 4.04
CA SER A 92 12.35 9.91 5.10
C SER A 92 11.30 11.03 5.09
N PRO A 93 9.99 10.72 5.01
CA PRO A 93 9.39 9.50 5.58
C PRO A 93 8.99 8.39 4.58
N TYR A 94 9.54 8.38 3.38
CA TYR A 94 9.16 7.42 2.34
C TYR A 94 10.14 6.27 2.24
N PHE A 95 9.61 5.06 2.03
CA PHE A 95 10.38 3.86 1.82
C PHE A 95 9.57 2.88 0.97
N TYR A 96 10.20 1.85 0.43
CA TYR A 96 9.53 0.80 -0.34
C TYR A 96 9.99 -0.59 0.11
N SER A 97 9.25 -1.62 -0.29
CA SER A 97 9.63 -3.01 -0.02
C SER A 97 9.53 -3.87 -1.27
N THR A 98 10.47 -4.76 -1.41
CA THR A 98 10.52 -5.77 -2.49
C THR A 98 9.89 -7.11 -2.09
N MET A 99 9.35 -7.22 -0.88
CA MET A 99 8.91 -8.47 -0.26
C MET A 99 7.93 -9.29 -1.10
N GLU A 100 7.01 -8.65 -1.84
CA GLU A 100 6.01 -9.40 -2.62
C GLU A 100 6.63 -10.06 -3.86
N GLY A 101 7.60 -9.42 -4.49
CA GLY A 101 8.34 -10.02 -5.60
C GLY A 101 9.30 -11.12 -5.14
N GLU A 102 9.94 -10.94 -3.99
CA GLU A 102 10.85 -11.91 -3.40
C GLU A 102 10.13 -13.15 -2.85
N ARG A 103 8.96 -12.97 -2.24
CA ARG A 103 8.15 -14.07 -1.72
C ARG A 103 7.70 -15.02 -2.83
N GLY A 104 7.49 -14.51 -4.04
CA GLY A 104 6.91 -15.27 -5.14
C GLY A 104 5.43 -15.60 -4.93
N GLY A 105 4.83 -16.35 -5.88
CA GLY A 105 3.41 -16.66 -5.83
C GLY A 105 2.50 -15.45 -6.05
N ASP A 106 1.21 -15.63 -5.83
CA ASP A 106 0.24 -14.53 -5.93
C ASP A 106 0.37 -13.59 -4.72
N SER A 107 0.25 -12.29 -4.98
CA SER A 107 0.41 -11.24 -3.98
C SER A 107 -0.94 -10.93 -3.34
N TYR A 108 -1.10 -11.30 -2.08
CA TYR A 108 -2.25 -10.94 -1.27
C TYR A 108 -1.88 -9.89 -0.22
N THR A 109 -2.67 -8.85 -0.12
CA THR A 109 -2.48 -7.77 0.86
C THR A 109 -2.47 -8.29 2.29
N TYR A 110 -3.29 -9.32 2.58
CA TYR A 110 -3.35 -9.96 3.88
C TYR A 110 -2.00 -10.51 4.34
N ASP A 111 -1.33 -11.30 3.47
CA ASP A 111 -0.03 -11.89 3.80
C ASP A 111 1.04 -10.81 4.00
N SER A 112 0.99 -9.77 3.18
CA SER A 112 1.92 -8.65 3.28
C SER A 112 1.74 -7.88 4.59
N LEU A 113 0.50 -7.66 5.03
CA LEU A 113 0.20 -7.01 6.31
C LEU A 113 0.62 -7.86 7.51
N LEU A 114 0.52 -9.20 7.44
CA LEU A 114 1.01 -10.07 8.51
C LEU A 114 2.53 -9.95 8.70
N LEU A 115 3.30 -9.92 7.61
CA LEU A 115 4.74 -9.70 7.67
C LEU A 115 5.10 -8.32 8.24
N LEU A 116 4.39 -7.29 7.76
CA LEU A 116 4.59 -5.92 8.26
C LEU A 116 4.24 -5.81 9.74
N ARG A 117 3.19 -6.49 10.21
CA ARG A 117 2.81 -6.51 11.63
C ARG A 117 3.90 -7.14 12.49
N LYS A 118 4.57 -8.20 11.99
CA LYS A 118 5.71 -8.83 12.65
C LYS A 118 6.90 -7.87 12.72
N ALA A 119 7.19 -7.17 11.62
CA ALA A 119 8.33 -6.25 11.51
C ALA A 119 8.14 -4.95 12.30
N PHE A 120 6.88 -4.47 12.41
CA PHE A 120 6.51 -3.23 13.08
C PHE A 120 5.39 -3.46 14.10
N PRO A 121 5.62 -4.19 15.18
CA PRO A 121 4.56 -4.68 16.08
C PRO A 121 3.77 -3.57 16.80
N LYS A 122 4.34 -2.38 16.93
CA LYS A 122 3.69 -1.22 17.56
C LYS A 122 3.13 -0.19 16.57
N ALA A 123 3.27 -0.42 15.27
CA ALA A 123 2.75 0.48 14.26
C ALA A 123 1.24 0.33 14.07
N SER A 124 0.58 1.43 13.71
CA SER A 124 -0.78 1.44 13.16
C SER A 124 -0.68 1.58 11.65
N PHE A 125 -1.26 0.62 10.91
CA PHE A 125 -1.22 0.60 9.45
C PHE A 125 -2.46 1.24 8.84
N TYR A 126 -2.25 2.03 7.80
CA TYR A 126 -3.27 2.70 7.00
C TYR A 126 -3.07 2.31 5.53
N PHE A 127 -3.95 1.48 4.98
CA PHE A 127 -3.86 1.03 3.60
C PHE A 127 -4.55 2.04 2.68
N ILE A 128 -3.77 2.65 1.79
CA ILE A 128 -4.20 3.72 0.89
C ILE A 128 -4.63 3.11 -0.43
N LEU A 129 -5.85 3.37 -0.86
CA LEU A 129 -6.42 2.88 -2.12
C LEU A 129 -7.29 3.93 -2.81
N GLY A 130 -7.44 3.78 -4.13
CA GLY A 130 -8.38 4.59 -4.89
C GLY A 130 -9.81 4.08 -4.79
N THR A 131 -10.78 4.89 -5.21
CA THR A 131 -12.19 4.49 -5.25
C THR A 131 -12.46 3.26 -6.10
N ASP A 132 -11.74 3.07 -7.19
CA ASP A 132 -11.83 1.90 -8.06
C ASP A 132 -11.44 0.61 -7.33
N GLU A 133 -10.36 0.64 -6.55
CA GLU A 133 -9.93 -0.48 -5.73
C GLU A 133 -10.87 -0.71 -4.54
N TYR A 134 -11.41 0.36 -3.96
CA TYR A 134 -12.40 0.28 -2.88
C TYR A 134 -13.66 -0.49 -3.29
N PHE A 135 -14.17 -0.30 -4.50
CA PHE A 135 -15.34 -1.04 -4.98
C PHE A 135 -15.09 -2.53 -5.20
N THR A 136 -13.84 -2.94 -5.36
CA THR A 136 -13.45 -4.35 -5.49
C THR A 136 -13.00 -4.99 -4.18
N LEU A 137 -12.90 -4.21 -3.12
CA LEU A 137 -12.35 -4.61 -1.81
C LEU A 137 -13.04 -5.86 -1.22
N ALA A 138 -14.36 -6.03 -1.47
CA ALA A 138 -15.12 -7.19 -1.02
C ALA A 138 -14.61 -8.54 -1.58
N SER A 139 -13.91 -8.52 -2.72
CA SER A 139 -13.31 -9.71 -3.35
C SER A 139 -11.87 -10.00 -2.89
N TRP A 140 -11.33 -9.15 -2.02
CA TRP A 140 -9.96 -9.35 -1.57
C TRP A 140 -9.84 -10.54 -0.63
N HIS A 141 -8.71 -11.25 -0.76
CA HIS A 141 -8.40 -12.39 0.09
C HIS A 141 -8.38 -11.99 1.57
N GLU A 142 -9.09 -12.77 2.40
CA GLU A 142 -9.20 -12.57 3.86
C GLU A 142 -9.65 -11.16 4.27
N ILE A 143 -10.59 -10.57 3.53
CA ILE A 143 -11.04 -9.18 3.75
C ILE A 143 -11.50 -8.91 5.21
N HIS A 144 -12.19 -9.88 5.83
CA HIS A 144 -12.62 -9.74 7.24
C HIS A 144 -11.45 -9.62 8.22
N ALA A 145 -10.35 -10.29 7.93
CA ALA A 145 -9.14 -10.23 8.73
C ALA A 145 -8.33 -8.96 8.44
N LEU A 146 -8.39 -8.45 7.21
CA LEU A 146 -7.71 -7.21 6.80
C LEU A 146 -8.13 -6.01 7.65
N GLY A 147 -9.42 -5.86 7.93
CA GLY A 147 -9.94 -4.77 8.75
C GLY A 147 -9.43 -4.77 10.20
N LYS A 148 -8.91 -5.92 10.69
CA LYS A 148 -8.24 -6.02 11.99
C LYS A 148 -6.75 -5.66 11.92
N LEU A 149 -6.17 -5.67 10.73
CA LEU A 149 -4.75 -5.41 10.53
C LEU A 149 -4.44 -3.98 10.14
N CYS A 150 -5.36 -3.29 9.44
CA CYS A 150 -5.16 -1.93 8.98
C CYS A 150 -6.47 -1.12 8.92
N THR A 151 -6.35 0.20 8.84
CA THR A 151 -7.43 1.11 8.50
C THR A 151 -7.34 1.44 7.01
N PHE A 152 -8.45 1.36 6.27
CA PHE A 152 -8.47 1.75 4.86
C PHE A 152 -8.64 3.26 4.71
N LEU A 153 -7.76 3.87 3.89
CA LEU A 153 -7.86 5.26 3.46
C LEU A 153 -8.25 5.30 2.00
N VAL A 154 -9.47 5.73 1.71
CA VAL A 154 -9.98 5.79 0.34
C VAL A 154 -9.79 7.18 -0.21
N ALA A 155 -8.98 7.30 -1.26
CA ALA A 155 -8.81 8.55 -1.98
C ALA A 155 -9.79 8.64 -3.15
N ASN A 156 -10.56 9.70 -3.18
CA ASN A 156 -11.41 10.01 -4.33
C ASN A 156 -10.55 10.62 -5.43
N ARG A 157 -10.35 9.86 -6.51
CA ARG A 157 -9.61 10.32 -7.70
C ARG A 157 -10.47 11.10 -8.70
N ASN A 158 -11.79 10.97 -8.59
CA ASN A 158 -12.75 11.59 -9.50
C ASN A 158 -13.89 12.21 -8.71
N ASP A 159 -14.14 13.49 -8.94
CA ASP A 159 -15.37 14.16 -8.50
C ASP A 159 -16.65 13.51 -9.04
N ALA A 160 -16.53 12.55 -9.96
CA ALA A 160 -17.61 11.86 -10.64
C ALA A 160 -18.29 10.76 -9.79
N VAL A 161 -17.67 10.25 -8.74
CA VAL A 161 -18.34 9.31 -7.83
C VAL A 161 -19.10 10.12 -6.80
N ALA A 162 -20.42 10.22 -6.96
CA ALA A 162 -21.26 10.96 -6.04
C ALA A 162 -21.04 10.49 -4.59
N GLN A 163 -20.88 11.42 -3.67
CA GLN A 163 -20.73 11.12 -2.22
C GLN A 163 -21.84 10.21 -1.67
N SER A 164 -23.03 10.23 -2.30
CA SER A 164 -24.14 9.33 -2.01
C SER A 164 -23.81 7.86 -2.25
N VAL A 165 -23.08 7.56 -3.33
CA VAL A 165 -22.66 6.18 -3.67
C VAL A 165 -21.63 5.68 -2.66
N LEU A 166 -20.65 6.51 -2.31
CA LEU A 166 -19.65 6.17 -1.29
C LEU A 166 -20.32 5.90 0.08
N LYS A 167 -21.24 6.76 0.51
CA LYS A 167 -21.99 6.57 1.76
C LYS A 167 -22.83 5.30 1.76
N GLU A 168 -23.46 4.97 0.63
CA GLU A 168 -24.24 3.73 0.53
C GLU A 168 -23.33 2.48 0.62
N TRP A 169 -22.16 2.52 -0.02
CA TRP A 169 -21.16 1.47 0.09
C TRP A 169 -20.60 1.33 1.50
N GLU A 170 -20.25 2.44 2.16
CA GLU A 170 -19.82 2.44 3.56
C GLU A 170 -20.88 1.82 4.48
N ARG A 171 -22.15 2.14 4.26
CA ARG A 171 -23.26 1.55 5.02
C ARG A 171 -23.37 0.05 4.80
N LYS A 172 -23.25 -0.41 3.52
CA LYS A 172 -23.25 -1.83 3.19
C LYS A 172 -22.04 -2.56 3.80
N TRP A 173 -20.87 -1.93 3.79
CA TRP A 173 -19.65 -2.45 4.40
C TRP A 173 -19.82 -2.63 5.90
N LYS A 174 -20.26 -1.61 6.61
CA LYS A 174 -20.51 -1.69 8.05
C LYS A 174 -21.51 -2.76 8.41
N ALA A 175 -22.57 -2.91 7.61
CA ALA A 175 -23.58 -3.95 7.82
C ALA A 175 -23.06 -5.37 7.56
N MET A 176 -22.20 -5.55 6.52
CA MET A 176 -21.66 -6.86 6.13
C MET A 176 -20.48 -7.32 6.99
N TYR A 177 -19.62 -6.40 7.41
CA TYR A 177 -18.32 -6.73 7.95
C TYR A 177 -18.07 -6.22 9.37
N GLY A 178 -19.00 -5.45 9.94
CA GLY A 178 -18.91 -4.95 11.32
C GLY A 178 -17.73 -3.98 11.59
N LEU A 179 -17.31 -3.24 10.54
CA LEU A 179 -16.14 -2.34 10.57
C LEU A 179 -16.56 -0.89 10.69
#